data_f5bb31c0778e123fdd24e56aea572aef
#
_entry.id   f5bb31c0778e123fdd24e56aea572aef
#
_cell.length_a   1.000
_cell.length_b   1.000
_cell.length_c   1.000
_cell.angle_alpha   90.00
_cell.angle_beta   90.00
_cell.angle_gamma   90.00
#
_symmetry.space_group_name_H-M   'P 1'
#
loop_
_entity.id
_entity.type
_entity.pdbx_description
1 polymer ?
#
loop_
_entity_poly.entity_id
_entity_poly.type
_entity_poly.pdbx_seq_one_letter_code
_entity_poly.pdbx_strand_id
1 'polypeptide(L)'
;MTNVPQNINQALQKFALEINKILGKRVRKIILYGSYARGDYNNSSDIDIMILTDLSDDEIDEYRKKISYLAYDIEEENDFDIMLSPLIKNIDKFNYWLDTLPFYMNVKKEGVVLSES
;
A
#
# COMPACT_ATOMS: atom_id res chain seq x y z
N MET A 1 0.68 -6.02 -15.37
CA MET A 1 0.99 -5.58 -14.04
C MET A 1 2.47 -5.27 -13.90
N THR A 2 2.98 -4.91 -12.73
CA THR A 2 4.37 -4.48 -12.55
C THR A 2 5.39 -5.57 -12.86
N ASN A 3 6.60 -5.14 -13.23
CA ASN A 3 7.74 -6.03 -13.44
C ASN A 3 8.43 -6.34 -12.12
N VAL A 4 7.69 -6.87 -11.15
CA VAL A 4 8.24 -7.29 -9.87
C VAL A 4 8.42 -8.80 -9.85
N PRO A 5 9.36 -9.33 -9.03
CA PRO A 5 9.49 -10.77 -8.86
C PRO A 5 8.17 -11.41 -8.46
N GLN A 6 7.99 -12.68 -8.83
CA GLN A 6 6.72 -13.37 -8.60
C GLN A 6 6.35 -13.45 -7.12
N ASN A 7 7.32 -13.69 -6.24
CA ASN A 7 7.06 -13.73 -4.79
C ASN A 7 6.56 -12.38 -4.26
N ILE A 8 7.10 -11.28 -4.77
CA ILE A 8 6.65 -9.93 -4.41
C ILE A 8 5.23 -9.72 -4.91
N ASN A 9 4.96 -10.09 -6.15
CA ASN A 9 3.62 -9.95 -6.74
C ASN A 9 2.58 -10.74 -5.95
N GLN A 10 2.90 -11.97 -5.55
CA GLN A 10 2.01 -12.80 -4.74
C GLN A 10 1.74 -12.16 -3.38
N ALA A 11 2.78 -11.62 -2.73
CA ALA A 11 2.63 -10.93 -1.45
C ALA A 11 1.74 -9.69 -1.58
N LEU A 12 1.92 -8.92 -2.65
CA LEU A 12 1.11 -7.73 -2.92
C LEU A 12 -0.35 -8.09 -3.15
N GLN A 13 -0.61 -9.13 -3.92
CA GLN A 13 -1.97 -9.57 -4.19
C GLN A 13 -2.64 -10.07 -2.92
N LYS A 14 -1.92 -10.82 -2.09
CA LYS A 14 -2.45 -11.29 -0.81
C LYS A 14 -2.75 -10.12 0.12
N PHE A 15 -1.82 -9.16 0.22
CA PHE A 15 -2.02 -7.98 1.04
C PHE A 15 -3.27 -7.21 0.61
N ALA A 16 -3.41 -6.94 -0.68
CA ALA A 16 -4.57 -6.21 -1.21
C ALA A 16 -5.88 -6.95 -0.94
N LEU A 17 -5.89 -8.27 -1.13
CA LEU A 17 -7.06 -9.08 -0.87
C LEU A 17 -7.47 -9.01 0.61
N GLU A 18 -6.52 -9.15 1.52
CA GLU A 18 -6.79 -9.12 2.96
C GLU A 18 -7.22 -7.71 3.43
N ILE A 19 -6.64 -6.65 2.87
CA ILE A 19 -7.07 -5.27 3.16
C ILE A 19 -8.52 -5.08 2.72
N ASN A 20 -8.90 -5.58 1.55
CA ASN A 20 -10.28 -5.50 1.09
C ASN A 20 -11.24 -6.27 2.00
N LYS A 21 -10.80 -7.37 2.60
CA LYS A 21 -11.60 -8.10 3.59
C LYS A 21 -11.76 -7.32 4.89
N ILE A 22 -10.69 -6.66 5.35
CA ILE A 22 -10.69 -5.92 6.61
C ILE A 22 -11.53 -4.65 6.50
N LEU A 23 -11.34 -3.88 5.44
CA LEU A 23 -11.93 -2.55 5.29
C LEU A 23 -13.20 -2.55 4.44
N GLY A 24 -13.42 -3.57 3.64
CA GLY A 24 -14.59 -3.68 2.78
C GLY A 24 -14.74 -2.49 1.85
N LYS A 25 -15.93 -1.91 1.82
CA LYS A 25 -16.25 -0.77 0.95
C LYS A 25 -15.55 0.53 1.33
N ARG A 26 -14.91 0.56 2.50
CA ARG A 26 -14.21 1.76 2.97
C ARG A 26 -12.89 1.96 2.25
N VAL A 27 -12.29 0.92 1.67
CA VAL A 27 -11.08 1.07 0.86
C VAL A 27 -11.45 1.49 -0.55
N ARG A 28 -10.77 2.53 -1.06
CA ARG A 28 -11.02 3.09 -2.39
C ARG A 28 -9.96 2.69 -3.39
N LYS A 29 -8.71 2.68 -2.95
CA LYS A 29 -7.60 2.41 -3.85
C LYS A 29 -6.42 1.87 -3.04
N ILE A 30 -5.72 0.88 -3.59
CA ILE A 30 -4.46 0.39 -3.03
C ILE A 30 -3.41 0.57 -4.12
N ILE A 31 -2.32 1.27 -3.80
CA ILE A 31 -1.32 1.70 -4.76
C ILE A 31 0.06 1.24 -4.32
N LEU A 32 0.77 0.55 -5.22
CA LEU A 32 2.20 0.31 -5.07
C LEU A 32 2.93 1.56 -5.57
N TYR A 33 3.83 2.11 -4.75
CA TYR A 33 4.64 3.26 -5.15
C TYR A 33 6.08 3.04 -4.70
N GLY A 34 6.93 4.03 -4.93
CA GLY A 34 8.34 3.94 -4.54
C GLY A 34 9.16 3.07 -5.49
N SER A 35 10.26 2.53 -4.98
CA SER A 35 11.26 1.86 -5.81
C SER A 35 10.73 0.64 -6.55
N TYR A 36 9.84 -0.15 -5.93
CA TYR A 36 9.27 -1.32 -6.61
C TYR A 36 8.33 -0.92 -7.75
N ALA A 37 7.65 0.21 -7.63
CA ALA A 37 6.80 0.71 -8.72
C ALA A 37 7.66 1.27 -9.86
N ARG A 38 8.76 1.96 -9.52
CA ARG A 38 9.68 2.53 -10.53
C ARG A 38 10.56 1.50 -11.20
N GLY A 39 10.85 0.38 -10.52
CA GLY A 39 11.75 -0.65 -11.03
C GLY A 39 13.21 -0.47 -10.62
N ASP A 40 13.52 0.51 -9.76
CA ASP A 40 14.89 0.78 -9.31
C ASP A 40 15.17 0.24 -7.90
N TYR A 41 14.41 -0.76 -7.48
CA TYR A 41 14.56 -1.40 -6.17
C TYR A 41 15.82 -2.25 -6.09
N ASN A 42 16.26 -2.52 -4.85
CA ASN A 42 17.31 -3.48 -4.53
C ASN A 42 16.84 -4.39 -3.39
N ASN A 43 17.71 -5.30 -2.94
CA ASN A 43 17.36 -6.28 -1.92
C ASN A 43 17.03 -5.66 -0.55
N SER A 44 17.41 -4.41 -0.33
CA SER A 44 17.14 -3.70 0.92
C SER A 44 15.93 -2.76 0.83
N SER A 45 15.29 -2.69 -0.34
CA SER A 45 14.15 -1.78 -0.54
C SER A 45 12.91 -2.30 0.18
N ASP A 46 12.19 -1.38 0.83
CA ASP A 46 10.86 -1.66 1.35
C ASP A 46 9.85 -1.62 0.22
N ILE A 47 8.78 -2.39 0.38
CA ILE A 47 7.67 -2.39 -0.57
C ILE A 47 6.65 -1.37 -0.08
N ASP A 48 6.59 -0.21 -0.75
CA ASP A 48 5.74 0.91 -0.34
C ASP A 48 4.34 0.75 -0.91
N ILE A 49 3.35 0.68 -0.02
CA ILE A 49 1.94 0.49 -0.40
C ILE A 49 1.10 1.58 0.26
N MET A 50 0.32 2.30 -0.55
CA MET A 50 -0.61 3.28 -0.02
C MET A 50 -2.03 2.74 -0.09
N ILE A 51 -2.75 2.85 1.03
CA ILE A 51 -4.15 2.44 1.14
C ILE A 51 -4.97 3.71 1.27
N LEU A 52 -5.73 4.04 0.23
CA LEU A 52 -6.61 5.21 0.24
C LEU A 52 -8.02 4.78 0.61
N THR A 53 -8.58 5.45 1.60
CA THR A 53 -9.86 5.08 2.22
C THR A 53 -10.76 6.29 2.37
N ASP A 54 -12.03 6.04 2.66
CA ASP A 54 -12.96 7.09 3.08
C ASP A 54 -13.05 7.20 4.61
N LEU A 55 -12.10 6.57 5.33
CA LEU A 55 -12.05 6.61 6.78
C LEU A 55 -11.58 7.98 7.29
N SER A 56 -12.14 8.40 8.44
CA SER A 56 -11.61 9.57 9.16
C SER A 56 -10.27 9.23 9.79
N ASP A 57 -9.55 10.25 10.26
CA ASP A 57 -8.25 10.03 10.93
C ASP A 57 -8.39 9.14 12.17
N ASP A 58 -9.47 9.33 12.95
CA ASP A 58 -9.72 8.50 14.13
C ASP A 58 -9.98 7.04 13.75
N GLU A 59 -10.75 6.81 12.70
CA GLU A 59 -11.02 5.47 12.20
C GLU A 59 -9.73 4.83 11.65
N ILE A 60 -8.90 5.60 10.96
CA ILE A 60 -7.61 5.12 10.47
C ILE A 60 -6.76 4.63 11.63
N ASP A 61 -6.71 5.38 12.73
CA ASP A 61 -5.92 5.00 13.89
C ASP A 61 -6.37 3.64 14.47
N GLU A 62 -7.67 3.35 14.41
CA GLU A 62 -8.21 2.07 14.87
C GLU A 62 -7.70 0.89 14.03
N TYR A 63 -7.45 1.11 12.74
CA TYR A 63 -7.03 0.04 11.83
C TYR A 63 -5.52 -0.11 11.70
N ARG A 64 -4.72 0.87 12.13
CA ARG A 64 -3.26 0.83 11.94
C ARG A 64 -2.63 -0.44 12.47
N LYS A 65 -3.01 -0.84 13.69
CA LYS A 65 -2.43 -2.01 14.33
C LYS A 65 -2.79 -3.30 13.58
N LYS A 66 -4.04 -3.40 13.15
CA LYS A 66 -4.51 -4.56 12.40
C LYS A 66 -3.77 -4.69 11.06
N ILE A 67 -3.56 -3.57 10.38
CA ILE A 67 -2.82 -3.53 9.12
C ILE A 67 -1.35 -3.91 9.34
N SER A 68 -0.75 -3.43 10.43
CA SER A 68 0.64 -3.78 10.78
C SER A 68 0.79 -5.27 11.05
N TYR A 69 -0.17 -5.88 11.74
CA TYR A 69 -0.15 -7.32 11.98
C TYR A 69 -0.28 -8.10 10.68
N LEU A 70 -1.14 -7.65 9.76
CA LEU A 70 -1.28 -8.29 8.46
C LEU A 70 0.04 -8.23 7.68
N ALA A 71 0.68 -7.06 7.65
CA ALA A 71 1.97 -6.91 6.99
C ALA A 71 3.02 -7.86 7.58
N TYR A 72 3.07 -7.94 8.91
CA TYR A 72 3.99 -8.84 9.60
C TYR A 72 3.74 -10.31 9.22
N ASP A 73 2.47 -10.72 9.19
CA ASP A 73 2.12 -12.11 8.83
C ASP A 73 2.61 -12.46 7.43
N ILE A 74 2.47 -11.53 6.49
CA ILE A 74 2.94 -11.75 5.12
C ILE A 74 4.46 -11.77 5.05
N GLU A 75 5.13 -10.91 5.81
CA GLU A 75 6.59 -10.93 5.91
C GLU A 75 7.09 -12.26 6.46
N GLU A 76 6.43 -12.76 7.51
CA GLU A 76 6.78 -14.06 8.10
C GLU A 76 6.61 -15.20 7.11
N GLU A 77 5.52 -15.20 6.34
CA GLU A 77 5.27 -16.22 5.31
C GLU A 77 6.35 -16.23 4.22
N ASN A 78 7.08 -15.14 4.07
CA ASN A 78 8.17 -15.00 3.11
C ASN A 78 9.54 -15.05 3.77
N ASP A 79 9.63 -15.64 4.97
CA ASP A 79 10.87 -15.80 5.73
C ASP A 79 11.57 -14.46 5.98
N PHE A 80 10.80 -13.36 6.06
CA PHE A 80 11.30 -11.99 6.24
C PHE A 80 12.27 -11.53 5.14
N ASP A 81 12.18 -12.14 3.95
CA ASP A 81 12.95 -11.69 2.79
C ASP A 81 12.37 -10.42 2.16
N ILE A 82 11.16 -10.06 2.56
CA ILE A 82 10.49 -8.84 2.09
C ILE A 82 10.05 -8.01 3.28
N MET A 83 9.98 -6.69 3.09
CA MET A 83 9.48 -5.76 4.09
C MET A 83 8.37 -4.94 3.46
N LEU A 84 7.19 -4.98 4.08
CA LEU A 84 6.04 -4.20 3.63
C LEU A 84 5.95 -2.90 4.44
N SER A 85 5.76 -1.80 3.75
CA SER A 85 5.62 -0.48 4.36
C SER A 85 4.27 0.11 3.96
N PRO A 86 3.17 -0.30 4.63
CA PRO A 86 1.85 0.21 4.31
C PRO A 86 1.61 1.57 4.95
N LEU A 87 0.97 2.45 4.19
CA LEU A 87 0.58 3.77 4.64
C LEU A 87 -0.90 3.98 4.33
N ILE A 88 -1.72 4.14 5.37
CA ILE A 88 -3.15 4.34 5.20
C ILE A 88 -3.50 5.82 5.30
N LYS A 89 -4.28 6.33 4.34
CA LYS A 89 -4.66 7.73 4.26
C LYS A 89 -6.12 7.89 3.86
N ASN A 90 -6.69 9.04 4.21
CA ASN A 90 -8.00 9.45 3.72
C ASN A 90 -7.88 9.93 2.28
N ILE A 91 -8.76 9.45 1.40
CA ILE A 91 -8.67 9.76 -0.03
C ILE A 91 -8.97 11.24 -0.34
N ASP A 92 -9.87 11.87 0.41
CA ASP A 92 -10.19 13.29 0.19
C ASP A 92 -9.01 14.18 0.56
N LYS A 93 -8.30 13.86 1.64
CA LYS A 93 -7.09 14.57 2.01
C LYS A 93 -5.98 14.36 0.99
N PHE A 94 -5.83 13.13 0.50
CA PHE A 94 -4.86 12.83 -0.55
C PHE A 94 -5.14 13.69 -1.78
N ASN A 95 -6.39 13.73 -2.23
CA ASN A 95 -6.77 14.50 -3.41
C ASN A 95 -6.61 16.02 -3.18
N TYR A 96 -6.91 16.49 -1.98
CA TYR A 96 -6.77 17.91 -1.63
C TYR A 96 -5.32 18.39 -1.75
N TRP A 97 -4.36 17.58 -1.27
CA TRP A 97 -2.95 17.94 -1.25
C TRP A 97 -2.18 17.46 -2.48
N LEU A 98 -2.85 16.77 -3.39
CA LEU A 98 -2.21 16.06 -4.51
C LEU A 98 -1.37 16.98 -5.39
N ASP A 99 -1.83 18.19 -5.66
CA ASP A 99 -1.13 19.13 -6.54
C ASP A 99 -0.12 19.99 -5.79
N THR A 100 -0.01 19.87 -4.47
CA THR A 100 0.81 20.73 -3.63
C THR A 100 1.97 19.99 -2.98
N LEU A 101 1.73 18.75 -2.51
CA LEU A 101 2.74 17.97 -1.79
C LEU A 101 3.48 17.04 -2.73
N PRO A 102 4.80 17.21 -2.89
CA PRO A 102 5.59 16.38 -3.82
C PRO A 102 5.43 14.88 -3.58
N PHE A 103 5.31 14.44 -2.32
CA PHE A 103 5.13 13.04 -1.99
C PHE A 103 3.88 12.47 -2.67
N TYR A 104 2.74 13.16 -2.56
CA TYR A 104 1.49 12.70 -3.16
C TYR A 104 1.53 12.78 -4.69
N MET A 105 2.17 13.82 -5.22
CA MET A 105 2.36 13.94 -6.66
C MET A 105 3.14 12.75 -7.20
N ASN A 106 4.20 12.34 -6.50
CA ASN A 106 5.02 11.18 -6.89
C ASN A 106 4.23 9.88 -6.80
N VAL A 107 3.43 9.70 -5.75
CA VAL A 107 2.58 8.51 -5.62
C VAL A 107 1.64 8.38 -6.80
N LYS A 108 1.00 9.48 -7.20
CA LYS A 108 0.09 9.47 -8.35
C LYS A 108 0.83 9.18 -9.65
N LYS A 109 1.99 9.82 -9.84
CA LYS A 109 2.75 9.70 -11.09
C LYS A 109 3.36 8.32 -11.28
N GLU A 110 3.95 7.77 -10.23
CA GLU A 110 4.71 6.50 -10.27
C GLU A 110 3.87 5.29 -9.89
N GLY A 111 2.77 5.52 -9.20
CA GLY A 111 2.02 4.45 -8.56
C GLY A 111 1.38 3.47 -9.53
N VAL A 112 1.35 2.21 -9.11
CA VAL A 112 0.66 1.13 -9.80
C VAL A 112 -0.53 0.73 -8.96
N VAL A 113 -1.73 0.83 -9.52
CA VAL A 113 -2.96 0.50 -8.80
C VAL A 113 -3.06 -1.02 -8.66
N LEU A 114 -3.12 -1.49 -7.42
CA LEU A 114 -3.28 -2.92 -7.12
C LEU A 114 -4.77 -3.28 -6.97
N SER A 115 -5.56 -2.34 -6.49
CA SER A 115 -7.00 -2.53 -6.27
C SER A 115 -7.69 -1.17 -6.31
N GLU A 116 -8.90 -1.13 -6.89
CA GLU A 116 -9.67 0.10 -7.01
C GLU A 116 -11.16 -0.21 -6.95
N SER A 117 -11.94 0.63 -6.27
CA SER A 117 -13.39 0.49 -6.21
C SER A 117 -14.11 1.82 -6.40
#